data_da5a00da7592d10a1676312113e1f764
#
_entry.id   da5a00da7592d10a1676312113e1f764
#
_cell.length_a   1.000
_cell.length_b   1.000
_cell.length_c   1.000
_cell.angle_alpha   90.00
_cell.angle_beta   90.00
_cell.angle_gamma   90.00
#
_symmetry.space_group_name_H-M   'P 1'
#
loop_
_entity.id
_entity.type
_entity.pdbx_description
1 polymer ?
#
loop_
_entity_poly.entity_id
_entity_poly.type
_entity_poly.pdbx_seq_one_letter_code
_entity_poly.pdbx_strand_id
1 'polypeptide(L)'
;ENPIWYNFLTLIWGWIPWTLVLVISLFGLKWKNMRCLPEGETLLLRLKKGWTAFRNQSPVQLFTWLVILIIFVFYCIPKSKRSVYLLPIYPFMAVLIAEYLLALVQKGARVFRICAIIFASLGLLLTLVFVVVRLGLVPDSVFGSGRHAAENVAFMHALEDVALSVPKWLLVALPVVAAVCTLRMVIKRADSRSLLYGIAGC
;
A
#
# COMPACT_ATOMS: atom_id res chain seq x y z
N GLU A 1 -11.61 -20.25 13.38
CA GLU A 1 -10.43 -19.75 14.12
C GLU A 1 -9.40 -19.20 13.11
N ASN A 2 -9.03 -17.93 13.26
CA ASN A 2 -8.08 -17.32 12.35
C ASN A 2 -6.64 -17.67 12.77
N PRO A 3 -5.77 -18.13 11.85
CA PRO A 3 -4.37 -18.45 12.15
C PRO A 3 -3.56 -17.19 12.53
N ILE A 4 -2.36 -17.36 13.09
CA ILE A 4 -1.50 -16.26 13.54
C ILE A 4 -1.13 -15.30 12.39
N TRP A 5 -0.94 -15.84 11.17
CA TRP A 5 -0.60 -15.04 9.99
C TRP A 5 -1.74 -14.12 9.50
N TYR A 6 -2.98 -14.30 9.99
CA TYR A 6 -4.10 -13.41 9.67
C TYR A 6 -3.81 -11.95 10.04
N ASN A 7 -3.24 -11.70 11.23
CA ASN A 7 -2.89 -10.35 11.68
C ASN A 7 -1.81 -9.71 10.79
N PHE A 8 -0.84 -10.51 10.29
CA PHE A 8 0.16 -10.01 9.33
C PHE A 8 -0.47 -9.59 8.01
N LEU A 9 -1.36 -10.41 7.46
CA LEU A 9 -2.07 -10.07 6.23
C LEU A 9 -2.93 -8.83 6.43
N THR A 10 -3.65 -8.73 7.55
CA THR A 10 -4.47 -7.54 7.86
C THR A 10 -3.62 -6.27 7.90
N LEU A 11 -2.43 -6.30 8.50
CA LEU A 11 -1.53 -5.15 8.49
C LEU A 11 -1.04 -4.82 7.07
N ILE A 12 -0.66 -5.81 6.27
CA ILE A 12 -0.18 -5.59 4.91
C ILE A 12 -1.29 -4.96 4.05
N TRP A 13 -2.50 -5.51 4.10
CA TRP A 13 -3.65 -5.02 3.32
C TRP A 13 -4.16 -3.66 3.83
N GLY A 14 -4.21 -3.47 5.15
CA GLY A 14 -4.68 -2.23 5.76
C GLY A 14 -3.80 -1.01 5.48
N TRP A 15 -2.56 -1.23 5.03
CA TRP A 15 -1.60 -0.17 4.70
C TRP A 15 -1.35 0.01 3.21
N ILE A 16 -2.14 -0.60 2.33
CA ILE A 16 -2.13 -0.23 0.91
C ILE A 16 -2.59 1.24 0.81
N PRO A 17 -1.85 2.11 0.11
CA PRO A 17 -0.77 1.87 -0.87
C PRO A 17 0.66 1.83 -0.31
N TRP A 18 0.87 2.18 0.93
CA TRP A 18 2.22 2.39 1.49
C TRP A 18 3.04 1.10 1.61
N THR A 19 2.39 -0.04 1.86
CA THR A 19 3.05 -1.35 1.86
C THR A 19 3.65 -1.69 0.50
N LEU A 20 2.99 -1.32 -0.61
CA LEU A 20 3.55 -1.49 -1.95
C LEU A 20 4.79 -0.62 -2.16
N VAL A 21 4.77 0.64 -1.70
CA VAL A 21 5.96 1.52 -1.73
C VAL A 21 7.11 0.90 -0.95
N LEU A 22 6.84 0.36 0.26
CA LEU A 22 7.85 -0.33 1.07
C LEU A 22 8.43 -1.55 0.33
N VAL A 23 7.59 -2.42 -0.21
CA VAL A 23 8.01 -3.63 -0.93
C VAL A 23 8.85 -3.27 -2.16
N ILE A 24 8.39 -2.34 -3.00
CA ILE A 24 9.11 -1.91 -4.21
C ILE A 24 10.47 -1.29 -3.83
N SER A 25 10.51 -0.50 -2.75
CA SER A 25 11.76 0.12 -2.30
C SER A 25 12.76 -0.90 -1.78
N LEU A 26 12.31 -1.94 -1.06
CA LEU A 26 13.16 -3.03 -0.60
C LEU A 26 13.80 -3.79 -1.78
N PHE A 27 13.04 -4.05 -2.83
CA PHE A 27 13.58 -4.66 -4.05
C PHE A 27 14.51 -3.71 -4.80
N GLY A 28 14.15 -2.44 -4.95
CA GLY A 28 14.95 -1.43 -5.66
C GLY A 28 16.29 -1.10 -4.98
N LEU A 29 16.31 -1.05 -3.64
CA LEU A 29 17.51 -0.73 -2.87
C LEU A 29 18.43 -1.96 -2.66
N LYS A 30 17.86 -3.13 -2.46
CA LYS A 30 18.65 -4.36 -2.23
C LYS A 30 19.45 -4.80 -3.45
N TRP A 31 18.92 -4.66 -4.65
CA TRP A 31 19.64 -5.13 -5.84
C TRP A 31 20.91 -4.35 -6.15
N LYS A 32 20.93 -3.06 -5.82
CA LYS A 32 22.14 -2.25 -5.99
C LYS A 32 23.21 -2.56 -4.92
N ASN A 33 22.78 -2.87 -3.69
CA ASN A 33 23.71 -3.20 -2.59
C ASN A 33 24.10 -4.69 -2.54
N MET A 34 23.31 -5.58 -3.13
CA MET A 34 23.66 -7.01 -3.19
C MET A 34 24.78 -7.32 -4.18
N ARG A 35 25.04 -6.44 -5.17
CA ARG A 35 26.17 -6.58 -6.10
C ARG A 35 27.51 -6.15 -5.49
N CYS A 36 27.50 -5.47 -4.34
CA CYS A 36 28.69 -5.05 -3.61
C CYS A 36 28.74 -5.71 -2.23
N LEU A 37 28.58 -7.02 -2.17
CA LEU A 37 28.79 -7.77 -0.92
C LEU A 37 30.29 -7.95 -0.74
N PRO A 38 30.92 -7.39 0.33
CA PRO A 38 32.26 -7.80 0.68
C PRO A 38 32.27 -9.29 1.03
N GLU A 39 33.07 -10.05 0.31
CA GLU A 39 33.30 -11.45 0.59
C GLU A 39 33.77 -11.59 2.04
N GLY A 40 33.02 -12.36 2.87
CA GLY A 40 33.42 -12.69 4.24
C GLY A 40 32.50 -12.23 5.38
N GLU A 41 31.41 -11.53 5.15
CA GLU A 41 30.48 -11.19 6.25
C GLU A 41 29.59 -12.39 6.65
N THR A 42 29.85 -12.93 7.84
CA THR A 42 28.99 -13.96 8.48
C THR A 42 27.61 -13.38 8.84
N LEU A 43 26.59 -14.23 8.78
CA LEU A 43 25.20 -13.88 9.15
C LEU A 43 25.10 -13.28 10.55
N LEU A 44 25.91 -13.76 11.49
CA LEU A 44 26.03 -13.27 12.86
C LEU A 44 26.51 -11.81 12.90
N LEU A 45 27.47 -11.43 12.05
CA LEU A 45 27.97 -10.06 12.00
C LEU A 45 26.90 -9.09 11.48
N ARG A 46 26.06 -9.54 10.54
CA ARG A 46 24.92 -8.75 10.04
C ARG A 46 23.84 -8.56 11.10
N LEU A 47 23.51 -9.60 11.84
CA LEU A 47 22.57 -9.52 12.95
C LEU A 47 23.09 -8.56 14.02
N LYS A 48 24.38 -8.62 14.35
CA LYS A 48 25.02 -7.72 15.31
C LYS A 48 25.04 -6.26 14.83
N LYS A 49 25.34 -6.01 13.54
CA LYS A 49 25.25 -4.67 12.94
C LYS A 49 23.81 -4.16 12.91
N GLY A 50 22.84 -5.01 12.57
CA GLY A 50 21.41 -4.68 12.61
C GLY A 50 20.95 -4.33 14.04
N TRP A 51 21.36 -5.10 15.01
CA TRP A 51 21.07 -4.86 16.43
C TRP A 51 21.68 -3.55 16.94
N THR A 52 22.93 -3.28 16.63
CA THR A 52 23.56 -2.00 17.00
C THR A 52 22.91 -0.82 16.29
N ALA A 53 22.54 -0.95 15.01
CA ALA A 53 21.80 0.08 14.30
C ALA A 53 20.41 0.33 14.91
N PHE A 54 19.69 -0.72 15.30
CA PHE A 54 18.42 -0.62 16.00
C PHE A 54 18.56 0.06 17.36
N ARG A 55 19.56 -0.32 18.14
CA ARG A 55 19.81 0.26 19.47
C ARG A 55 20.23 1.73 19.41
N ASN A 56 20.84 2.15 18.32
CA ASN A 56 21.28 3.54 18.11
C ASN A 56 20.20 4.44 17.51
N GLN A 57 18.95 3.97 17.37
CA GLN A 57 17.84 4.79 16.95
C GLN A 57 17.45 5.82 18.02
N SER A 58 16.70 6.84 17.62
CA SER A 58 16.19 7.82 18.57
C SER A 58 15.26 7.16 19.60
N PRO A 59 15.19 7.68 20.85
CA PRO A 59 14.28 7.13 21.85
C PRO A 59 12.82 7.04 21.38
N VAL A 60 12.39 8.00 20.57
CA VAL A 60 11.02 8.02 19.98
C VAL A 60 10.82 6.85 19.03
N GLN A 61 11.79 6.56 18.17
CA GLN A 61 11.71 5.43 17.24
C GLN A 61 11.70 4.08 17.99
N LEU A 62 12.56 3.93 19.00
CA LEU A 62 12.59 2.74 19.84
C LEU A 62 11.26 2.54 20.58
N PHE A 63 10.70 3.61 21.14
CA PHE A 63 9.38 3.57 21.77
C PHE A 63 8.30 3.14 20.78
N THR A 64 8.29 3.73 19.59
CA THR A 64 7.34 3.40 18.52
C THR A 64 7.41 1.92 18.14
N TRP A 65 8.61 1.37 17.94
CA TRP A 65 8.80 -0.04 17.64
C TRP A 65 8.35 -0.96 18.78
N LEU A 66 8.65 -0.61 20.02
CA LEU A 66 8.23 -1.37 21.20
C LEU A 66 6.72 -1.40 21.34
N VAL A 67 6.04 -0.28 21.16
CA VAL A 67 4.57 -0.20 21.22
C VAL A 67 3.94 -1.08 20.14
N ILE A 68 4.42 -0.98 18.90
CA ILE A 68 3.93 -1.83 17.80
C ILE A 68 4.12 -3.31 18.12
N LEU A 69 5.30 -3.70 18.59
CA LEU A 69 5.63 -5.08 18.91
C LEU A 69 4.74 -5.63 20.04
N ILE A 70 4.63 -4.88 21.15
CA ILE A 70 3.84 -5.29 22.31
C ILE A 70 2.37 -5.48 21.93
N ILE A 71 1.78 -4.49 21.27
CA ILE A 71 0.37 -4.56 20.86
C ILE A 71 0.17 -5.71 19.86
N PHE A 72 1.06 -5.85 18.89
CA PHE A 72 0.96 -6.92 17.89
C PHE A 72 1.03 -8.31 18.53
N VAL A 73 2.04 -8.56 19.40
CA VAL A 73 2.20 -9.84 20.09
C VAL A 73 1.00 -10.11 21.01
N PHE A 74 0.52 -9.11 21.75
CA PHE A 74 -0.64 -9.24 22.62
C PHE A 74 -1.87 -9.70 21.84
N TYR A 75 -2.15 -9.13 20.68
CA TYR A 75 -3.31 -9.52 19.86
C TYR A 75 -3.08 -10.74 18.98
N CYS A 76 -1.87 -11.30 18.95
CA CYS A 76 -1.63 -12.61 18.34
C CYS A 76 -2.00 -13.79 19.26
N ILE A 77 -2.06 -13.58 20.58
CA ILE A 77 -2.35 -14.63 21.58
C ILE A 77 -3.81 -15.10 21.51
N PRO A 78 -4.84 -14.23 21.49
CA PRO A 78 -6.23 -14.67 21.49
C PRO A 78 -6.60 -15.50 20.25
N LYS A 79 -7.44 -16.54 20.46
CA LYS A 79 -7.96 -17.38 19.37
C LYS A 79 -8.94 -16.60 18.45
N SER A 80 -9.73 -15.68 19.02
CA SER A 80 -10.63 -14.82 18.28
C SER A 80 -9.89 -13.56 17.80
N LYS A 81 -9.48 -13.53 16.52
CA LYS A 81 -8.77 -12.42 15.90
C LYS A 81 -9.72 -11.59 15.05
N ARG A 82 -9.76 -10.29 15.31
CA ARG A 82 -10.49 -9.31 14.49
C ARG A 82 -9.55 -8.19 14.07
N SER A 83 -9.68 -7.72 12.84
CA SER A 83 -8.85 -6.63 12.27
C SER A 83 -8.89 -5.34 13.10
N VAL A 84 -10.04 -5.04 13.73
CA VAL A 84 -10.22 -3.86 14.60
C VAL A 84 -9.28 -3.82 15.80
N TYR A 85 -8.77 -4.96 16.26
CA TYR A 85 -7.85 -4.99 17.40
C TYR A 85 -6.46 -4.42 17.07
N LEU A 86 -6.12 -4.32 15.80
CA LEU A 86 -4.86 -3.73 15.34
C LEU A 86 -4.93 -2.21 15.15
N LEU A 87 -6.11 -1.59 15.29
CA LEU A 87 -6.27 -0.14 15.13
C LEU A 87 -5.29 0.70 15.99
N PRO A 88 -4.99 0.34 17.25
CA PRO A 88 -4.04 1.11 18.05
C PRO A 88 -2.61 1.13 17.48
N ILE A 89 -2.23 0.20 16.61
CA ILE A 89 -0.92 0.15 15.96
C ILE A 89 -0.81 1.20 14.84
N TYR A 90 -1.92 1.55 14.18
CA TYR A 90 -1.91 2.38 12.98
C TYR A 90 -1.23 3.75 13.15
N PRO A 91 -1.45 4.53 14.23
CA PRO A 91 -0.75 5.80 14.41
C PRO A 91 0.78 5.64 14.47
N PHE A 92 1.25 4.61 15.15
CA PHE A 92 2.69 4.33 15.29
C PHE A 92 3.31 3.85 13.98
N MET A 93 2.59 3.01 13.24
CA MET A 93 2.98 2.60 11.89
C MET A 93 3.05 3.80 10.94
N ALA A 94 2.08 4.73 11.02
CA ALA A 94 2.08 5.95 10.21
C ALA A 94 3.34 6.79 10.42
N VAL A 95 3.78 6.95 11.66
CA VAL A 95 5.03 7.67 11.97
C VAL A 95 6.24 7.00 11.33
N LEU A 96 6.40 5.68 11.49
CA LEU A 96 7.52 4.94 10.89
C LEU A 96 7.51 5.00 9.36
N ILE A 97 6.32 4.87 8.75
CA ILE A 97 6.18 4.97 7.30
C ILE A 97 6.52 6.37 6.83
N ALA A 98 6.05 7.42 7.52
CA ALA A 98 6.36 8.80 7.18
C ALA A 98 7.88 9.08 7.23
N GLU A 99 8.57 8.66 8.29
CA GLU A 99 10.03 8.78 8.41
C GLU A 99 10.75 8.02 7.28
N TYR A 100 10.29 6.80 6.98
CA TYR A 100 10.85 6.01 5.89
C TYR A 100 10.65 6.68 4.53
N LEU A 101 9.45 7.20 4.24
CA LEU A 101 9.14 7.91 3.01
C LEU A 101 9.99 9.18 2.85
N LEU A 102 10.18 9.94 3.94
CA LEU A 102 11.07 11.12 3.93
C LEU A 102 12.51 10.75 3.61
N ALA A 103 13.03 9.67 4.22
CA ALA A 103 14.37 9.16 3.90
C ALA A 103 14.48 8.65 2.45
N LEU A 104 13.42 8.05 1.93
CA LEU A 104 13.35 7.55 0.56
C LEU A 104 13.27 8.68 -0.47
N VAL A 105 12.57 9.77 -0.16
CA VAL A 105 12.52 11.00 -1.00
C VAL A 105 13.92 11.52 -1.28
N GLN A 106 14.82 11.47 -0.28
CA GLN A 106 16.21 11.93 -0.44
C GLN A 106 17.06 10.98 -1.28
N LYS A 107 16.73 9.66 -1.30
CA LYS A 107 17.58 8.61 -1.89
C LYS A 107 17.05 8.04 -3.21
N GLY A 108 15.77 8.22 -3.57
CA GLY A 108 15.20 7.32 -4.56
C GLY A 108 14.07 7.82 -5.46
N ALA A 109 14.29 8.86 -6.29
CA ALA A 109 13.29 9.27 -7.30
C ALA A 109 12.78 8.13 -8.21
N ARG A 110 13.59 7.10 -8.45
CA ARG A 110 13.20 5.95 -9.30
C ARG A 110 12.09 5.12 -8.68
N VAL A 111 12.15 4.87 -7.37
CA VAL A 111 11.12 4.09 -6.65
C VAL A 111 9.77 4.81 -6.71
N PHE A 112 9.76 6.12 -6.45
CA PHE A 112 8.53 6.91 -6.54
C PHE A 112 7.95 6.94 -7.96
N ARG A 113 8.77 6.96 -9.01
CA ARG A 113 8.27 6.89 -10.40
C ARG A 113 7.57 5.56 -10.67
N ILE A 114 8.17 4.44 -10.25
CA ILE A 114 7.57 3.11 -10.43
C ILE A 114 6.25 3.04 -9.68
N CYS A 115 6.24 3.46 -8.40
CA CYS A 115 5.01 3.49 -7.61
C CYS A 115 3.95 4.39 -8.24
N ALA A 116 4.32 5.60 -8.68
CA ALA A 116 3.42 6.54 -9.33
C ALA A 116 2.76 5.96 -10.60
N ILE A 117 3.54 5.23 -11.42
CA ILE A 117 2.99 4.55 -12.60
C ILE A 117 2.01 3.45 -12.18
N ILE A 118 2.38 2.62 -11.21
CA ILE A 118 1.52 1.51 -10.74
C ILE A 118 0.20 2.06 -10.19
N PHE A 119 0.25 3.08 -9.30
CA PHE A 119 -0.97 3.63 -8.70
C PHE A 119 -1.83 4.38 -9.71
N ALA A 120 -1.23 5.20 -10.57
CA ALA A 120 -1.97 5.89 -11.61
C ALA A 120 -2.62 4.91 -12.60
N SER A 121 -1.91 3.85 -13.01
CA SER A 121 -2.49 2.82 -13.89
C SER A 121 -3.60 2.02 -13.20
N LEU A 122 -3.45 1.70 -11.92
CA LEU A 122 -4.48 1.01 -11.15
C LEU A 122 -5.73 1.89 -10.98
N GLY A 123 -5.56 3.18 -10.66
CA GLY A 123 -6.66 4.13 -10.54
C GLY A 123 -7.43 4.29 -11.87
N LEU A 124 -6.71 4.39 -12.99
CA LEU A 124 -7.34 4.44 -14.31
C LEU A 124 -8.07 3.12 -14.65
N LEU A 125 -7.48 1.97 -14.34
CA LEU A 125 -8.09 0.67 -14.56
C LEU A 125 -9.38 0.52 -13.75
N LEU A 126 -9.37 0.86 -12.47
CA LEU A 126 -10.56 0.79 -11.62
C LEU A 126 -11.66 1.72 -12.11
N THR A 127 -11.31 2.93 -12.54
CA THR A 127 -12.27 3.86 -13.12
C THR A 127 -12.82 3.33 -14.44
N LEU A 128 -11.98 2.73 -15.29
CA LEU A 128 -12.42 2.10 -16.54
C LEU A 128 -13.40 0.95 -16.26
N VAL A 129 -13.07 0.06 -15.32
CA VAL A 129 -13.95 -1.04 -14.90
C VAL A 129 -15.27 -0.49 -14.41
N PHE A 130 -15.27 0.55 -13.57
CA PHE A 130 -16.50 1.19 -13.10
C PHE A 130 -17.34 1.72 -14.26
N VAL A 131 -16.74 2.41 -15.23
CA VAL A 131 -17.44 2.94 -16.40
C VAL A 131 -18.02 1.81 -17.27
N VAL A 132 -17.26 0.74 -17.49
CA VAL A 132 -17.70 -0.42 -18.29
C VAL A 132 -18.90 -1.12 -17.62
N VAL A 133 -18.85 -1.32 -16.31
CA VAL A 133 -19.98 -1.85 -15.54
C VAL A 133 -21.19 -0.92 -15.64
N ARG A 134 -20.98 0.39 -15.47
CA ARG A 134 -22.04 1.40 -15.52
C ARG A 134 -22.74 1.49 -16.88
N LEU A 135 -22.03 1.18 -17.96
CA LEU A 135 -22.58 1.12 -19.31
C LEU A 135 -23.33 -0.19 -19.61
N GLY A 136 -23.43 -1.12 -18.65
CA GLY A 136 -24.07 -2.41 -18.83
C GLY A 136 -23.35 -3.32 -19.85
N LEU A 137 -22.04 -3.09 -20.07
CA LEU A 137 -21.26 -3.85 -21.05
C LEU A 137 -20.75 -5.19 -20.48
N VAL A 138 -20.95 -5.44 -19.19
CA VAL A 138 -20.52 -6.67 -18.52
C VAL A 138 -21.68 -7.66 -18.51
N PRO A 139 -21.60 -8.78 -19.23
CA PRO A 139 -22.67 -9.78 -19.20
C PRO A 139 -22.62 -10.56 -17.87
N ASP A 140 -23.78 -10.93 -17.34
CA ASP A 140 -23.92 -11.69 -16.09
C ASP A 140 -23.15 -13.02 -16.10
N SER A 141 -22.92 -13.59 -17.28
CA SER A 141 -22.17 -14.82 -17.49
C SER A 141 -20.70 -14.74 -17.03
N VAL A 142 -20.13 -13.54 -16.89
CA VAL A 142 -18.75 -13.35 -16.41
C VAL A 142 -18.57 -13.86 -14.98
N PHE A 143 -19.62 -13.81 -14.16
CA PHE A 143 -19.56 -14.27 -12.76
C PHE A 143 -19.75 -15.78 -12.60
N GLY A 144 -20.05 -16.50 -13.70
CA GLY A 144 -20.20 -17.95 -13.70
C GLY A 144 -21.33 -18.45 -12.79
N SER A 145 -21.23 -19.72 -12.33
CA SER A 145 -22.19 -20.37 -11.43
C SER A 145 -21.64 -20.61 -10.02
N GLY A 146 -20.65 -19.84 -9.59
CA GLY A 146 -20.00 -19.98 -8.29
C GLY A 146 -20.91 -19.60 -7.11
N ARG A 147 -20.54 -20.01 -5.89
CA ARG A 147 -21.29 -19.79 -4.65
C ARG A 147 -21.68 -18.32 -4.40
N HIS A 148 -20.88 -17.38 -4.88
CA HIS A 148 -21.11 -15.93 -4.74
C HIS A 148 -21.53 -15.24 -6.04
N ALA A 149 -21.85 -16.02 -7.09
CA ALA A 149 -22.23 -15.45 -8.39
C ALA A 149 -23.46 -14.55 -8.28
N ALA A 150 -24.49 -15.00 -7.58
CA ALA A 150 -25.72 -14.21 -7.39
C ALA A 150 -25.48 -12.90 -6.62
N GLU A 151 -24.62 -12.90 -5.59
CA GLU A 151 -24.26 -11.71 -4.84
C GLU A 151 -23.46 -10.72 -5.70
N ASN A 152 -22.54 -11.22 -6.53
CA ASN A 152 -21.73 -10.41 -7.43
C ASN A 152 -22.57 -9.77 -8.53
N VAL A 153 -23.52 -10.51 -9.11
CA VAL A 153 -24.49 -9.99 -10.11
C VAL A 153 -25.38 -8.93 -9.47
N ALA A 154 -25.92 -9.20 -8.28
CA ALA A 154 -26.74 -8.21 -7.56
C ALA A 154 -25.95 -6.92 -7.25
N PHE A 155 -24.68 -7.04 -6.86
CA PHE A 155 -23.80 -5.91 -6.64
C PHE A 155 -23.53 -5.12 -7.94
N MET A 156 -23.32 -5.82 -9.05
CA MET A 156 -23.12 -5.20 -10.36
C MET A 156 -24.35 -4.39 -10.79
N HIS A 157 -25.54 -4.98 -10.71
CA HIS A 157 -26.78 -4.27 -11.03
C HIS A 157 -27.04 -3.08 -10.08
N ALA A 158 -26.70 -3.21 -8.81
CA ALA A 158 -26.78 -2.10 -7.87
C ALA A 158 -25.82 -0.94 -8.27
N LEU A 159 -24.67 -1.23 -8.86
CA LEU A 159 -23.76 -0.20 -9.41
C LEU A 159 -24.31 0.44 -10.69
N GLU A 160 -24.97 -0.34 -11.54
CA GLU A 160 -25.65 0.16 -12.75
C GLU A 160 -26.78 1.13 -12.40
N ASP A 161 -27.55 0.84 -11.36
CA ASP A 161 -28.71 1.63 -10.93
C ASP A 161 -28.37 2.87 -10.10
N VAL A 162 -27.12 3.04 -9.66
CA VAL A 162 -26.72 4.22 -8.88
C VAL A 162 -27.01 5.50 -9.66
N ALA A 163 -27.96 6.30 -9.16
CA ALA A 163 -28.24 7.62 -9.73
C ALA A 163 -27.03 8.56 -9.53
N LEU A 164 -26.29 8.79 -10.60
CA LEU A 164 -25.15 9.68 -10.60
C LEU A 164 -25.64 11.13 -10.85
N SER A 165 -25.79 11.91 -9.78
CA SER A 165 -25.94 13.36 -9.87
C SER A 165 -24.61 14.01 -10.31
N VAL A 166 -24.67 15.25 -10.79
CA VAL A 166 -23.49 16.01 -11.24
C VAL A 166 -22.32 15.97 -10.23
N PRO A 167 -22.54 16.19 -8.90
CA PRO A 167 -21.43 16.09 -7.94
C PRO A 167 -20.85 14.69 -7.83
N LYS A 168 -21.62 13.61 -8.02
CA LYS A 168 -21.09 12.24 -8.02
C LYS A 168 -20.20 11.95 -9.23
N TRP A 169 -20.52 12.52 -10.41
CA TRP A 169 -19.64 12.44 -11.58
C TRP A 169 -18.30 13.14 -11.34
N LEU A 170 -18.29 14.26 -10.61
CA LEU A 170 -17.03 14.90 -10.21
C LEU A 170 -16.18 14.00 -9.33
N LEU A 171 -16.79 13.23 -8.42
CA LEU A 171 -16.06 12.23 -7.61
C LEU A 171 -15.45 11.10 -8.46
N VAL A 172 -16.13 10.67 -9.52
CA VAL A 172 -15.59 9.67 -10.47
C VAL A 172 -14.46 10.25 -11.33
N ALA A 173 -14.53 11.53 -11.67
CA ALA A 173 -13.50 12.21 -12.45
C ALA A 173 -12.22 12.48 -11.65
N LEU A 174 -12.33 12.63 -10.33
CA LEU A 174 -11.20 12.98 -9.46
C LEU A 174 -10.02 12.01 -9.54
N PRO A 175 -10.18 10.67 -9.41
CA PRO A 175 -9.09 9.72 -9.57
C PRO A 175 -8.48 9.74 -10.97
N VAL A 176 -9.28 10.00 -12.01
CA VAL A 176 -8.77 10.13 -13.39
C VAL A 176 -7.85 11.35 -13.52
N VAL A 177 -8.30 12.50 -13.01
CA VAL A 177 -7.49 13.73 -13.02
C VAL A 177 -6.21 13.54 -12.22
N ALA A 178 -6.30 12.95 -11.02
CA ALA A 178 -5.15 12.66 -10.17
C ALA A 178 -4.16 11.73 -10.90
N ALA A 179 -4.64 10.64 -11.50
CA ALA A 179 -3.81 9.69 -12.24
C ALA A 179 -3.12 10.35 -13.45
N VAL A 180 -3.85 11.14 -14.25
CA VAL A 180 -3.29 11.86 -15.40
C VAL A 180 -2.25 12.90 -14.97
N CYS A 181 -2.51 13.65 -13.90
CA CYS A 181 -1.54 14.60 -13.34
C CYS A 181 -0.28 13.89 -12.86
N THR A 182 -0.44 12.76 -12.16
CA THR A 182 0.68 11.94 -11.67
C THR A 182 1.52 11.38 -12.82
N LEU A 183 0.89 10.85 -13.87
CA LEU A 183 1.62 10.38 -15.07
C LEU A 183 2.35 11.51 -15.77
N ARG A 184 1.76 12.71 -15.88
CA ARG A 184 2.45 13.90 -16.42
C ARG A 184 3.67 14.28 -15.59
N MET A 185 3.58 14.22 -14.25
CA MET A 185 4.72 14.46 -13.36
C MET A 185 5.84 13.43 -13.58
N VAL A 186 5.50 12.16 -13.80
CA VAL A 186 6.47 11.11 -14.13
C VAL A 186 7.19 11.40 -15.45
N ILE A 187 6.43 11.76 -16.49
CA ILE A 187 6.98 12.08 -17.82
C ILE A 187 7.90 13.31 -17.75
N LYS A 188 7.48 14.35 -17.05
CA LYS A 188 8.29 15.58 -16.84
C LYS A 188 9.47 15.38 -15.90
N ARG A 189 9.71 14.16 -15.40
CA ARG A 189 10.76 13.84 -14.44
C ARG A 189 10.72 14.71 -13.18
N ALA A 190 9.51 14.98 -12.67
CA ALA A 190 9.32 15.71 -11.44
C ALA A 190 10.15 15.10 -10.29
N ASP A 191 10.43 15.90 -9.28
CA ASP A 191 11.18 15.49 -8.11
C ASP A 191 10.38 14.48 -7.25
N SER A 192 11.08 13.81 -6.34
CA SER A 192 10.49 12.74 -5.51
C SER A 192 9.36 13.24 -4.61
N ARG A 193 9.39 14.50 -4.18
CA ARG A 193 8.36 15.08 -3.32
C ARG A 193 7.05 15.25 -4.09
N SER A 194 7.12 15.81 -5.29
CA SER A 194 5.95 15.99 -6.16
C SER A 194 5.30 14.64 -6.51
N LEU A 195 6.13 13.61 -6.78
CA LEU A 195 5.63 12.25 -7.04
C LEU A 195 4.98 11.62 -5.81
N LEU A 196 5.49 11.87 -4.61
CA LEU A 196 4.88 11.40 -3.36
C LEU A 196 3.47 11.97 -3.20
N TYR A 197 3.28 13.27 -3.45
CA TYR A 197 1.95 13.89 -3.42
C TYR A 197 1.02 13.34 -4.50
N GLY A 198 1.56 13.06 -5.69
CA GLY A 198 0.81 12.41 -6.76
C GLY A 198 0.29 11.02 -6.36
N ILE A 199 1.13 10.19 -5.72
CA ILE A 199 0.74 8.87 -5.22
C ILE A 199 -0.33 8.98 -4.12
N ALA A 200 -0.22 9.96 -3.23
CA ALA A 200 -1.19 10.18 -2.17
C ALA A 200 -2.56 10.67 -2.68
N GLY A 201 -2.60 11.28 -3.88
CA GLY A 201 -3.82 11.77 -4.52
C GLY A 201 -4.53 10.74 -5.43
N CYS A 202 -3.86 9.64 -5.78
CA CYS A 202 -4.45 8.56 -6.56
C CYS A 202 -5.19 7.56 -5.69
#